data_fc569206cbb8599c3d217a2975f411ce
#
_entry.id   fc569206cbb8599c3d217a2975f411ce
#
_cell.length_a   1.000
_cell.length_b   1.000
_cell.length_c   1.000
_cell.angle_alpha   90.00
_cell.angle_beta   90.00
_cell.angle_gamma   90.00
#
_symmetry.space_group_name_H-M   'P 1'
#
loop_
_entity.id
_entity.type
_entity.pdbx_description
1 polymer ?
#
loop_
_entity_poly.entity_id
_entity_poly.type
_entity_poly.pdbx_seq_one_letter_code
_entity_poly.pdbx_strand_id
1 'polypeptide(L)'
;LFNDGRIVLLPMPGHTPGMSCAMVSLDRTGSVLLTSDAVALRANLEQGVHPRQTWDHDAATRSMDEIRRIGERGATVIFGHDEQQWQGLRKGVAFYD
;
A
#
# COMPACT_ATOMS: atom_id res chain seq x y z
N LEU A 1 15.35 -0.19 -3.64
CA LEU A 1 16.03 -1.24 -2.87
C LEU A 1 17.11 -1.90 -3.72
N PHE A 2 17.70 -2.71 -3.94
CA PHE A 2 18.69 -3.36 -4.84
C PHE A 2 19.32 -2.48 -5.95
N ASN A 3 19.14 -1.19 -5.92
CA ASN A 3 19.73 -0.20 -6.83
C ASN A 3 19.35 -0.35 -8.33
N ASP A 4 18.30 -1.09 -8.63
CA ASP A 4 17.75 -1.30 -9.98
C ASP A 4 16.40 -0.59 -10.21
N GLY A 5 15.87 0.08 -9.18
CA GLY A 5 14.59 0.80 -9.22
C GLY A 5 13.35 -0.09 -9.22
N ARG A 6 13.49 -1.41 -9.14
CA ARG A 6 12.35 -2.34 -9.18
C ARG A 6 11.56 -2.38 -7.87
N ILE A 7 12.23 -2.14 -6.75
CA ILE A 7 11.59 -2.01 -5.44
C ILE A 7 11.98 -0.69 -4.83
N VAL A 8 11.00 0.17 -4.61
CA VAL A 8 11.18 1.50 -4.04
C VAL A 8 10.39 1.60 -2.75
N LEU A 9 11.04 2.03 -1.67
CA LEU A 9 10.36 2.32 -0.42
C LEU A 9 9.89 3.77 -0.45
N LEU A 10 8.60 3.95 -0.20
CA LEU A 10 7.93 5.25 -0.18
C LEU A 10 7.57 5.60 1.27
N PRO A 11 8.12 6.67 1.85
CA PRO A 11 7.70 7.14 3.17
C PRO A 11 6.20 7.50 3.15
N MET A 12 5.45 6.87 4.04
CA MET A 12 4.00 7.08 4.20
C MET A 12 3.67 7.23 5.69
N PRO A 13 4.20 8.27 6.35
CA PRO A 13 4.03 8.45 7.79
C PRO A 13 2.57 8.66 8.17
N GLY A 14 2.22 8.32 9.40
CA GLY A 14 0.88 8.50 9.95
C GLY A 14 0.53 7.44 10.95
N HIS A 15 0.47 6.17 10.55
CA HIS A 15 0.32 5.06 11.50
C HIS A 15 1.46 5.08 12.52
N THR A 16 2.68 5.18 12.05
CA THR A 16 3.89 5.48 12.82
C THR A 16 4.72 6.54 12.08
N PRO A 17 5.70 7.21 12.76
CA PRO A 17 6.58 8.18 12.09
C PRO A 17 7.41 7.58 10.95
N GLY A 18 7.83 6.33 11.09
CA GLY A 18 8.68 5.62 10.13
C GLY A 18 7.91 4.74 9.14
N MET A 19 6.58 4.87 9.07
CA MET A 19 5.78 4.04 8.18
C MET A 19 6.20 4.22 6.72
N SER A 20 6.36 3.11 6.02
CA SER A 20 6.71 3.09 4.61
C SER A 20 5.89 2.04 3.85
N CYS A 21 5.57 2.35 2.61
CA CYS A 21 5.03 1.40 1.65
C CYS A 21 6.11 0.92 0.69
N ALA A 22 5.91 -0.21 0.05
CA ALA A 22 6.81 -0.70 -0.99
C ALA A 22 6.12 -0.66 -2.35
N MET A 23 6.72 0.06 -3.30
CA MET A 23 6.34 0.01 -4.70
C MET A 23 7.20 -1.03 -5.41
N VAL A 24 6.56 -2.00 -6.03
CA VAL A 24 7.23 -3.07 -6.78
C VAL A 24 6.85 -2.98 -8.25
N SER A 25 7.85 -2.94 -9.13
CA SER A 25 7.65 -2.95 -10.58
C SER A 25 7.82 -4.37 -11.12
N LEU A 26 6.74 -4.92 -11.66
CA LEU A 26 6.70 -6.28 -12.23
C LEU A 26 6.54 -6.20 -13.74
N ASP A 27 7.11 -7.18 -14.45
CA ASP A 27 7.22 -7.11 -15.92
C ASP A 27 5.85 -7.22 -16.60
N ARG A 28 4.94 -8.05 -16.11
CA ARG A 28 3.60 -8.25 -16.68
C ARG A 28 2.50 -7.55 -15.88
N THR A 29 2.55 -7.63 -14.57
CA THR A 29 1.55 -7.04 -13.69
C THR A 29 1.65 -5.51 -13.65
N GLY A 30 2.84 -4.96 -13.90
CA GLY A 30 3.10 -3.53 -13.75
C GLY A 30 3.41 -3.16 -12.31
N SER A 31 3.01 -1.98 -11.89
CA SER A 31 3.29 -1.47 -10.54
C SER A 31 2.35 -2.07 -9.51
N VAL A 32 2.91 -2.54 -8.41
CA VAL A 32 2.18 -3.04 -7.24
C VAL A 32 2.62 -2.25 -6.02
N LEU A 33 1.66 -1.67 -5.29
CA LEU A 33 1.91 -0.96 -4.04
C LEU A 33 1.48 -1.83 -2.86
N LEU A 34 2.44 -2.17 -2.01
CA LEU A 34 2.20 -2.85 -0.74
C LEU A 34 2.08 -1.80 0.36
N THR A 35 0.87 -1.62 0.91
CA THR A 35 0.61 -0.51 1.84
C THR A 35 1.04 -0.78 3.28
N SER A 36 1.22 -2.04 3.67
CA SER A 36 1.47 -2.40 5.06
C SER A 36 0.40 -1.77 5.98
N ASP A 37 0.81 -1.26 7.14
CA ASP A 37 -0.10 -0.63 8.10
C ASP A 37 -0.44 0.84 7.77
N ALA A 38 0.11 1.40 6.69
CA ALA A 38 -0.33 2.72 6.24
C ALA A 38 -1.82 2.71 5.83
N VAL A 39 -2.28 1.60 5.23
CA VAL A 39 -3.71 1.32 5.01
C VAL A 39 -3.95 -0.17 5.23
N ALA A 40 -4.64 -0.51 6.32
CA ALA A 40 -4.90 -1.90 6.69
C ALA A 40 -5.96 -2.55 5.79
N LEU A 41 -7.06 -1.85 5.50
CA LEU A 41 -8.20 -2.35 4.76
C LEU A 41 -8.56 -1.42 3.60
N ARG A 42 -9.05 -1.97 2.50
CA ARG A 42 -9.63 -1.19 1.40
C ARG A 42 -10.67 -0.18 1.90
N ALA A 43 -11.54 -0.62 2.81
CA ALA A 43 -12.57 0.23 3.40
C ALA A 43 -11.99 1.45 4.12
N ASN A 44 -10.83 1.34 4.76
CA ASN A 44 -10.18 2.47 5.39
C ASN A 44 -9.80 3.55 4.36
N LEU A 45 -9.25 3.13 3.22
CA LEU A 45 -8.89 4.04 2.13
C LEU A 45 -10.14 4.70 1.53
N GLU A 46 -11.18 3.93 1.26
CA GLU A 46 -12.42 4.41 0.65
C GLU A 46 -13.16 5.41 1.55
N GLN A 47 -13.16 5.18 2.85
CA GLN A 47 -13.87 6.01 3.84
C GLN A 47 -13.00 7.11 4.45
N GLY A 48 -11.68 7.08 4.21
CA GLY A 48 -10.74 8.03 4.83
C GLY A 48 -10.62 7.86 6.35
N VAL A 49 -10.77 6.64 6.85
CA VAL A 49 -10.79 6.34 8.28
C VAL A 49 -9.46 5.72 8.72
N HIS A 50 -8.89 6.25 9.79
CA HIS A 50 -7.67 5.75 10.42
C HIS A 50 -7.97 4.99 11.71
N PRO A 51 -7.10 4.03 12.10
CA PRO A 51 -7.15 3.45 13.44
C PRO A 51 -7.01 4.53 14.53
N ARG A 52 -7.69 4.31 15.65
CA ARG A 52 -7.67 5.26 16.78
C ARG A 52 -6.27 5.52 17.33
N GLN A 53 -5.38 4.55 17.19
CA GLN A 53 -4.00 4.58 17.69
C GLN A 53 -3.00 5.14 16.65
N THR A 54 -3.48 5.84 15.64
CA THR A 54 -2.63 6.51 14.63
C THR A 54 -1.79 7.59 15.30
N TRP A 55 -0.48 7.56 15.04
CA TRP A 55 0.48 8.52 15.59
C TRP A 55 0.17 9.97 15.19
N ASP A 56 -0.13 10.21 13.91
CA ASP A 56 -0.46 11.53 13.36
C ASP A 56 -1.54 11.36 12.29
N HIS A 57 -2.77 11.79 12.63
CA HIS A 57 -3.93 11.66 11.75
C HIS A 57 -3.81 12.50 10.46
N ASP A 58 -3.21 13.70 10.54
CA ASP A 58 -3.03 14.56 9.36
C ASP A 58 -1.99 13.95 8.40
N ALA A 59 -0.89 13.44 8.93
CA ALA A 59 0.11 12.72 8.13
C ALA A 59 -0.49 11.47 7.50
N ALA A 60 -1.29 10.69 8.24
CA ALA A 60 -1.99 9.52 7.73
C ALA A 60 -2.95 9.87 6.59
N THR A 61 -3.68 10.97 6.71
CA THR A 61 -4.58 11.47 5.64
C THR A 61 -3.79 11.80 4.38
N ARG A 62 -2.67 12.51 4.49
CA ARG A 62 -1.81 12.83 3.33
C ARG A 62 -1.25 11.57 2.69
N SER A 63 -0.82 10.59 3.50
CA SER A 63 -0.34 9.29 3.00
C SER A 63 -1.45 8.51 2.28
N MET A 64 -2.67 8.48 2.82
CA MET A 64 -3.82 7.88 2.14
C MET A 64 -4.14 8.54 0.80
N ASP A 65 -4.07 9.86 0.73
CA ASP A 65 -4.30 10.60 -0.52
C ASP A 65 -3.26 10.24 -1.57
N GLU A 66 -1.99 10.08 -1.17
CA GLU A 66 -0.93 9.63 -2.08
C GLU A 66 -1.16 8.19 -2.55
N ILE A 67 -1.56 7.29 -1.65
CA ILE A 67 -1.91 5.90 -1.99
C ILE A 67 -3.06 5.86 -3.00
N ARG A 68 -4.10 6.70 -2.83
CA ARG A 68 -5.20 6.82 -3.81
C ARG A 68 -4.67 7.26 -5.18
N ARG A 69 -3.84 8.30 -5.22
CA ARG A 69 -3.25 8.79 -6.48
C ARG A 69 -2.44 7.72 -7.19
N ILE A 70 -1.65 6.95 -6.46
CA ILE A 70 -0.87 5.84 -7.01
C ILE A 70 -1.80 4.77 -7.61
N GLY A 71 -2.88 4.41 -6.90
CA GLY A 71 -3.89 3.46 -7.40
C GLY A 71 -4.62 3.97 -8.64
N GLU A 72 -5.00 5.25 -8.66
CA GLU A 72 -5.66 5.89 -9.82
C GLU A 72 -4.77 5.95 -11.05
N ARG A 73 -3.45 5.98 -10.88
CA ARG A 73 -2.46 5.89 -11.97
C ARG A 73 -2.28 4.48 -12.51
N GLY A 74 -2.97 3.49 -11.97
CA GLY A 74 -3.00 2.11 -12.47
C GLY A 74 -2.21 1.10 -11.65
N ALA A 75 -1.59 1.49 -10.54
CA ALA A 75 -0.93 0.53 -9.67
C ALA A 75 -1.95 -0.38 -8.97
N THR A 76 -1.62 -1.66 -8.86
CA THR A 76 -2.36 -2.60 -8.01
C THR A 76 -2.02 -2.31 -6.55
N VAL A 77 -3.02 -1.94 -5.74
CA VAL A 77 -2.82 -1.66 -4.32
C VAL A 77 -3.18 -2.89 -3.49
N ILE A 78 -2.23 -3.37 -2.68
CA ILE A 78 -2.42 -4.49 -1.77
C ILE A 78 -2.36 -3.96 -0.33
N PHE A 79 -3.46 -4.17 0.40
CA PHE A 79 -3.66 -3.68 1.76
C PHE A 79 -3.05 -4.61 2.80
N GLY A 80 -2.63 -4.05 3.94
CA GLY A 80 -1.86 -4.79 4.94
C GLY A 80 -2.61 -5.93 5.64
N HIS A 81 -3.91 -5.77 5.88
CA HIS A 81 -4.72 -6.70 6.68
C HIS A 81 -6.06 -7.04 6.05
N ASP A 82 -6.22 -6.85 4.75
CA ASP A 82 -7.50 -7.07 4.04
C ASP A 82 -7.65 -8.53 3.65
N GLU A 83 -8.28 -9.32 4.52
CA GLU A 83 -8.49 -10.75 4.30
C GLU A 83 -9.34 -11.01 3.04
N GLN A 84 -10.35 -10.19 2.78
CA GLN A 84 -11.19 -10.33 1.59
C GLN A 84 -10.38 -10.14 0.31
N GLN A 85 -9.52 -9.12 0.26
CA GLN A 85 -8.61 -8.94 -0.86
C GLN A 85 -7.63 -10.11 -0.96
N TRP A 86 -7.07 -10.54 0.18
CA TRP A 86 -6.08 -11.61 0.25
C TRP A 86 -6.59 -12.92 -0.35
N GLN A 87 -7.87 -13.28 -0.13
CA GLN A 87 -8.48 -14.48 -0.70
C GLN A 87 -8.48 -14.48 -2.22
N GLY A 88 -8.61 -13.32 -2.87
CA GLY A 88 -8.59 -13.16 -4.32
C GLY A 88 -7.19 -13.06 -4.94
N LEU A 89 -6.13 -12.92 -4.14
CA LEU A 89 -4.77 -12.78 -4.65
C LEU A 89 -4.18 -14.12 -5.08
N ARG A 90 -3.30 -14.09 -6.08
CA ARG A 90 -2.48 -15.24 -6.45
C ARG A 90 -1.48 -15.54 -5.35
N LYS A 91 -1.29 -16.82 -5.03
CA LYS A 91 -0.41 -17.26 -3.93
C LYS A 91 0.38 -18.51 -4.31
N GLY A 92 1.56 -18.66 -3.71
CA GLY A 92 2.41 -19.81 -3.93
C GLY A 92 2.89 -19.90 -5.38
N VAL A 93 2.56 -21.00 -6.05
CA VAL A 93 2.96 -21.21 -7.45
C VAL A 93 2.25 -20.31 -8.45
N ALA A 94 1.12 -19.73 -8.08
CA ALA A 94 0.40 -18.71 -8.86
C ALA A 94 0.83 -17.32 -8.36
N PHE A 95 1.86 -16.75 -8.94
CA PHE A 95 2.48 -15.48 -8.52
C PHE A 95 2.20 -14.33 -9.50
N TYR A 96 2.55 -13.14 -9.08
CA TYR A 96 2.55 -11.93 -9.91
C TYR A 96 3.94 -11.69 -10.49
N ASP A 97 4.02 -11.41 -11.76
CA ASP A 97 5.26 -11.13 -12.49
C ASP A 97 5.19 -9.90 -13.41
#